data_3b9e05bbe32d996087a326b66e511f58
#
_entry.id   3b9e05bbe32d996087a326b66e511f58
#
_cell.length_a   1.000
_cell.length_b   1.000
_cell.length_c   1.000
_cell.angle_alpha   90.00
_cell.angle_beta   90.00
_cell.angle_gamma   90.00
#
_symmetry.space_group_name_H-M   'P 1'
#
loop_
_entity.id
_entity.type
_entity.pdbx_description
1 polymer ?
#
loop_
_entity_poly.entity_id
_entity_poly.type
_entity_poly.pdbx_seq_one_letter_code
_entity_poly.pdbx_strand_id
1 'polypeptide(L)'
;MRVARQWYFSEFAPKSALDIVGLYRGGERASANFRMVTSYWDTAASFVLNGGIDKKMFLDANTEHVFIYAKIADFLAKVRELFGDPDYLIHIENLVRSMPDFEAKMESRKRLIAIWTTNKPERSATRNNS
;
A
#
# COMPACT_ATOMS: atom_id res chain seq x y z
N MET A 1 2.35 1.49 -14.79
CA MET A 1 2.15 2.00 -13.42
C MET A 1 0.78 2.65 -13.20
N ARG A 2 0.29 3.43 -14.15
CA ARG A 2 -1.00 4.09 -13.98
C ARG A 2 -2.16 3.14 -13.72
N VAL A 3 -2.25 2.05 -14.47
CA VAL A 3 -3.30 1.03 -14.29
C VAL A 3 -3.16 0.35 -12.94
N ALA A 4 -1.95 -0.02 -12.56
CA ALA A 4 -1.69 -0.67 -11.28
C ALA A 4 -2.03 0.26 -10.10
N ARG A 5 -1.68 1.54 -10.22
CA ARG A 5 -1.99 2.54 -9.21
C ARG A 5 -3.50 2.70 -9.03
N GLN A 6 -4.23 2.82 -10.14
CA GLN A 6 -5.68 2.95 -10.09
C GLN A 6 -6.33 1.73 -9.44
N TRP A 7 -5.87 0.53 -9.79
CA TRP A 7 -6.33 -0.69 -9.17
C TRP A 7 -6.10 -0.69 -7.66
N TYR A 8 -4.92 -0.27 -7.23
CA TYR A 8 -4.58 -0.25 -5.80
C TYR A 8 -5.51 0.67 -5.02
N PHE A 9 -5.82 1.83 -5.57
CA PHE A 9 -6.68 2.81 -4.91
C PHE A 9 -8.15 2.39 -4.91
N SER A 10 -8.64 1.80 -6.00
CA SER A 10 -10.08 1.57 -6.17
C SER A 10 -10.52 0.13 -5.90
N GLU A 11 -9.65 -0.85 -6.12
CA GLU A 11 -10.03 -2.27 -6.04
C GLU A 11 -9.39 -3.00 -4.86
N PHE A 12 -8.14 -2.69 -4.54
CA PHE A 12 -7.40 -3.40 -3.52
C PHE A 12 -7.92 -3.04 -2.13
N ALA A 13 -8.48 -4.02 -1.42
CA ALA A 13 -9.05 -3.82 -0.08
C ALA A 13 -8.86 -5.11 0.75
N PRO A 14 -7.63 -5.39 1.21
CA PRO A 14 -7.38 -6.60 1.96
C PRO A 14 -8.02 -6.53 3.35
N LYS A 15 -8.50 -7.66 3.82
CA LYS A 15 -9.09 -7.78 5.15
C LYS A 15 -8.23 -8.63 6.08
N SER A 16 -7.19 -9.26 5.54
CA SER A 16 -6.30 -10.12 6.31
C SER A 16 -4.96 -10.24 5.61
N ALA A 17 -3.96 -10.72 6.36
CA ALA A 17 -2.66 -11.04 5.79
C ALA A 17 -2.77 -12.14 4.73
N LEU A 18 -3.66 -13.10 4.92
CA LEU A 18 -3.86 -14.17 3.95
C LEU A 18 -4.39 -13.66 2.62
N ASP A 19 -5.21 -12.62 2.63
CA ASP A 19 -5.68 -11.98 1.40
C ASP A 19 -4.49 -11.44 0.59
N ILE A 20 -3.53 -10.84 1.25
CA ILE A 20 -2.35 -10.28 0.60
C ILE A 20 -1.45 -11.39 0.06
N VAL A 21 -1.19 -12.42 0.86
CA VAL A 21 -0.35 -13.54 0.45
C VAL A 21 -0.98 -14.29 -0.72
N GLY A 22 -2.29 -14.55 -0.65
CA GLY A 22 -3.01 -15.20 -1.73
C GLY A 22 -2.98 -14.41 -3.02
N LEU A 23 -3.18 -13.10 -2.93
CA LEU A 23 -3.09 -12.20 -4.06
C LEU A 23 -1.69 -12.24 -4.68
N TYR A 24 -0.67 -12.11 -3.86
CA TYR A 24 0.73 -12.08 -4.32
C TYR A 24 1.10 -13.37 -5.06
N ARG A 25 0.67 -14.53 -4.55
CA ARG A 25 1.00 -15.82 -5.12
C ARG A 25 0.10 -16.24 -6.28
N GLY A 26 -0.97 -15.50 -6.52
CA GLY A 26 -1.97 -15.86 -7.51
C GLY A 26 -1.52 -15.83 -8.97
N GLY A 27 -0.48 -15.04 -9.28
CA GLY A 27 0.05 -14.95 -10.63
C GLY A 27 -0.85 -14.25 -11.63
N GLU A 28 -1.94 -13.65 -11.18
CA GLU A 28 -2.88 -12.94 -12.04
C GLU A 28 -2.50 -11.46 -12.19
N ARG A 29 -3.28 -10.72 -12.97
CA ARG A 29 -3.05 -9.29 -13.20
C ARG A 29 -3.05 -8.50 -11.89
N ALA A 30 -3.95 -8.85 -10.96
CA ALA A 30 -3.99 -8.18 -9.66
C ALA A 30 -2.70 -8.38 -8.88
N SER A 31 -2.11 -9.58 -8.95
CA SER A 31 -0.81 -9.84 -8.33
C SER A 31 0.28 -8.95 -8.93
N ALA A 32 0.31 -8.84 -10.26
CA ALA A 32 1.27 -7.97 -10.94
C ALA A 32 1.08 -6.51 -10.54
N ASN A 33 -0.17 -6.05 -10.47
CA ASN A 33 -0.49 -4.69 -10.06
C ASN A 33 -0.02 -4.41 -8.64
N PHE A 34 -0.29 -5.32 -7.72
CA PHE A 34 0.12 -5.18 -6.32
C PHE A 34 1.65 -5.07 -6.20
N ARG A 35 2.36 -5.99 -6.87
CA ARG A 35 3.82 -5.99 -6.81
C ARG A 35 4.41 -4.74 -7.43
N MET A 36 3.84 -4.26 -8.53
CA MET A 36 4.31 -3.05 -9.19
C MET A 36 4.20 -1.82 -8.28
N VAL A 37 3.03 -1.63 -7.67
CA VAL A 37 2.81 -0.47 -6.81
C VAL A 37 3.68 -0.51 -5.57
N THR A 38 3.67 -1.65 -4.87
CA THR A 38 4.41 -1.75 -3.60
C THR A 38 5.92 -1.69 -3.82
N SER A 39 6.44 -2.36 -4.84
CA SER A 39 7.88 -2.32 -5.11
C SER A 39 8.34 -0.95 -5.59
N TYR A 40 7.52 -0.24 -6.37
CA TYR A 40 7.85 1.11 -6.80
C TYR A 40 8.07 2.03 -5.60
N TRP A 41 7.12 2.07 -4.68
CA TRP A 41 7.22 2.97 -3.53
C TRP A 41 8.25 2.50 -2.51
N ASP A 42 8.44 1.20 -2.35
CA ASP A 42 9.49 0.69 -1.47
C ASP A 42 10.87 1.03 -2.01
N THR A 43 11.07 0.92 -3.32
CA THR A 43 12.32 1.29 -3.96
C THR A 43 12.58 2.79 -3.84
N ALA A 44 11.56 3.61 -4.11
CA ALA A 44 11.69 5.06 -3.95
C ALA A 44 12.05 5.43 -2.51
N ALA A 45 11.42 4.78 -1.54
CA ALA A 45 11.71 4.99 -0.13
C ALA A 45 13.16 4.63 0.21
N SER A 46 13.67 3.56 -0.36
CA SER A 46 15.06 3.16 -0.18
C SER A 46 16.02 4.26 -0.66
N PHE A 47 15.74 4.86 -1.82
CA PHE A 47 16.57 5.95 -2.34
C PHE A 47 16.55 7.16 -1.40
N VAL A 48 15.39 7.50 -0.87
CA VAL A 48 15.27 8.62 0.08
C VAL A 48 16.04 8.34 1.36
N LEU A 49 15.86 7.16 1.93
CA LEU A 49 16.50 6.78 3.20
C LEU A 49 18.03 6.71 3.09
N ASN A 50 18.53 6.38 1.91
CA ASN A 50 19.97 6.28 1.65
C ASN A 50 20.58 7.57 1.09
N GLY A 51 19.80 8.65 1.03
CA GLY A 51 20.32 9.95 0.61
C GLY A 51 20.41 10.19 -0.88
N GLY A 52 19.94 9.25 -1.70
CA GLY A 52 19.94 9.41 -3.15
C GLY A 52 18.92 10.43 -3.64
N ILE A 53 17.87 10.65 -2.85
CA ILE A 53 16.84 11.65 -3.10
C ILE A 53 16.70 12.47 -1.81
N ASP A 54 16.63 13.78 -1.93
CA ASP A 54 16.46 14.65 -0.76
C ASP A 54 15.10 14.35 -0.09
N LYS A 55 15.15 14.02 1.21
CA LYS A 55 13.96 13.60 1.95
C LYS A 55 12.90 14.68 2.01
N LYS A 56 13.29 15.93 2.30
CA LYS A 56 12.35 17.02 2.39
C LYS A 56 11.65 17.25 1.05
N MET A 57 12.41 17.30 -0.02
CA MET A 57 11.84 17.48 -1.36
C MET A 57 10.89 16.35 -1.72
N PHE A 58 11.28 15.12 -1.41
CA PHE A 58 10.42 13.96 -1.69
C PHE A 58 9.11 14.07 -0.93
N LEU A 59 9.16 14.34 0.37
CA LEU A 59 7.96 14.41 1.21
C LEU A 59 7.07 15.61 0.86
N ASP A 60 7.67 16.72 0.42
CA ASP A 60 6.90 17.89 -0.04
C ASP A 60 6.12 17.59 -1.33
N ALA A 61 6.69 16.77 -2.20
CA ALA A 61 6.10 16.47 -3.51
C ALA A 61 5.21 15.22 -3.52
N ASN A 62 5.33 14.33 -2.54
CA ASN A 62 4.65 13.04 -2.56
C ASN A 62 3.97 12.75 -1.23
N THR A 63 2.69 12.38 -1.29
CA THR A 63 1.93 11.91 -0.14
C THR A 63 1.34 10.52 -0.37
N GLU A 64 1.38 10.04 -1.59
CA GLU A 64 0.73 8.78 -1.98
C GLU A 64 1.30 7.57 -1.25
N HIS A 65 2.61 7.56 -0.99
CA HIS A 65 3.26 6.44 -0.31
C HIS A 65 2.68 6.18 1.08
N VAL A 66 2.18 7.21 1.74
CA VAL A 66 1.52 7.04 3.04
C VAL A 66 0.24 6.24 2.89
N PHE A 67 -0.55 6.54 1.86
CA PHE A 67 -1.78 5.79 1.56
C PHE A 67 -1.47 4.34 1.19
N ILE A 68 -0.44 4.14 0.37
CA ILE A 68 -0.02 2.80 -0.04
C ILE A 68 0.31 1.96 1.19
N TYR A 69 1.11 2.51 2.10
CA TYR A 69 1.50 1.82 3.32
C TYR A 69 0.30 1.59 4.24
N ALA A 70 -0.58 2.58 4.38
CA ALA A 70 -1.72 2.48 5.30
C ALA A 70 -2.63 1.29 4.98
N LYS A 71 -2.79 0.94 3.70
CA LYS A 71 -3.64 -0.19 3.32
C LYS A 71 -3.11 -1.54 3.79
N ILE A 72 -1.82 -1.66 4.00
CA ILE A 72 -1.19 -2.94 4.34
C ILE A 72 -0.55 -2.95 5.73
N ALA A 73 -0.46 -1.80 6.40
CA ALA A 73 0.31 -1.66 7.63
C ALA A 73 -0.11 -2.66 8.72
N ASP A 74 -1.40 -2.84 8.91
CA ASP A 74 -1.91 -3.71 9.98
C ASP A 74 -1.66 -5.19 9.72
N PHE A 75 -1.39 -5.56 8.45
CA PHE A 75 -1.20 -6.95 8.07
C PHE A 75 0.27 -7.29 7.80
N LEU A 76 1.12 -6.28 7.73
CA LEU A 76 2.48 -6.44 7.20
C LEU A 76 3.35 -7.38 8.04
N ALA A 77 3.24 -7.31 9.36
CA ALA A 77 4.00 -8.20 10.24
C ALA A 77 3.68 -9.67 9.95
N LYS A 78 2.39 -9.99 9.79
CA LYS A 78 1.97 -11.36 9.50
C LYS A 78 2.34 -11.78 8.08
N VAL A 79 2.26 -10.87 7.12
CA VAL A 79 2.69 -11.14 5.74
C VAL A 79 4.17 -11.50 5.72
N ARG A 80 4.99 -10.75 6.45
CA ARG A 80 6.43 -11.04 6.56
C ARG A 80 6.69 -12.42 7.13
N GLU A 81 5.93 -12.79 8.15
CA GLU A 81 6.02 -14.11 8.74
C GLU A 81 5.66 -15.20 7.74
N LEU A 82 4.56 -15.03 7.02
CA LEU A 82 4.09 -16.02 6.05
C LEU A 82 5.02 -16.14 4.85
N PHE A 83 5.68 -15.06 4.45
CA PHE A 83 6.68 -15.10 3.37
C PHE A 83 8.05 -15.61 3.84
N GLY A 84 8.29 -15.60 5.15
CA GLY A 84 9.63 -15.88 5.66
C GLY A 84 10.62 -14.77 5.32
N ASP A 85 10.14 -13.54 5.15
CA ASP A 85 10.95 -12.38 4.77
C ASP A 85 10.67 -11.22 5.75
N PRO A 86 11.49 -11.09 6.80
CA PRO A 86 11.26 -10.04 7.80
C PRO A 86 11.46 -8.62 7.28
N ASP A 87 12.15 -8.48 6.14
CA ASP A 87 12.45 -7.16 5.57
C ASP A 87 11.52 -6.78 4.41
N TYR A 88 10.49 -7.57 4.15
CA TYR A 88 9.56 -7.29 3.07
C TYR A 88 8.92 -5.91 3.26
N LEU A 89 9.07 -5.04 2.27
CA LEU A 89 8.56 -3.65 2.26
C LEU A 89 9.03 -2.84 3.47
N ILE A 90 10.27 -3.09 3.92
CA ILE A 90 10.82 -2.41 5.10
C ILE A 90 11.13 -0.93 4.81
N HIS A 91 11.46 -0.60 3.57
CA HIS A 91 11.87 0.78 3.25
C HIS A 91 10.70 1.75 3.29
N ILE A 92 9.58 1.39 2.68
CA ILE A 92 8.39 2.24 2.73
C ILE A 92 7.91 2.40 4.19
N GLU A 93 7.96 1.33 4.97
CA GLU A 93 7.61 1.40 6.38
C GLU A 93 8.52 2.37 7.13
N ASN A 94 9.83 2.23 6.96
CA ASN A 94 10.78 3.07 7.65
C ASN A 94 10.64 4.54 7.26
N LEU A 95 10.39 4.82 5.99
CA LEU A 95 10.19 6.19 5.53
C LEU A 95 8.92 6.81 6.14
N VAL A 96 7.80 6.11 6.09
CA VAL A 96 6.54 6.62 6.62
C VAL A 96 6.65 6.82 8.13
N ARG A 97 7.23 5.87 8.85
CA ARG A 97 7.39 5.96 10.31
C ARG A 97 8.33 7.10 10.72
N SER A 98 9.23 7.52 9.84
CA SER A 98 10.16 8.61 10.14
C SER A 98 9.53 9.99 10.07
N MET A 99 8.29 10.08 9.59
CA MET A 99 7.60 11.37 9.46
C MET A 99 7.15 11.88 10.83
N PRO A 100 7.31 13.18 11.12
CA PRO A 100 6.99 13.72 12.46
C PRO A 100 5.54 13.52 12.89
N ASP A 101 4.61 13.52 11.92
CA ASP A 101 3.18 13.37 12.17
C ASP A 101 2.65 12.02 11.71
N PHE A 102 3.48 10.99 11.82
CA PHE A 102 3.18 9.64 11.32
C PHE A 102 1.83 9.12 11.80
N GLU A 103 1.58 9.18 13.12
CA GLU A 103 0.35 8.60 13.68
C GLU A 103 -0.90 9.30 13.17
N ALA A 104 -0.87 10.63 13.11
CA ALA A 104 -2.00 11.41 12.62
C ALA A 104 -2.27 11.15 11.14
N LYS A 105 -1.20 11.05 10.35
CA LYS A 105 -1.32 10.74 8.92
C LYS A 105 -1.89 9.35 8.70
N MET A 106 -1.41 8.36 9.44
CA MET A 106 -1.90 6.99 9.33
C MET A 106 -3.39 6.91 9.68
N GLU A 107 -3.80 7.56 10.75
CA GLU A 107 -5.19 7.57 11.15
C GLU A 107 -6.08 8.21 10.09
N SER A 108 -5.64 9.34 9.54
CA SER A 108 -6.37 10.03 8.47
C SER A 108 -6.53 9.14 7.23
N ARG A 109 -5.47 8.47 6.82
CA ARG A 109 -5.51 7.59 5.64
C ARG A 109 -6.39 6.37 5.88
N LYS A 110 -6.34 5.79 7.06
CA LYS A 110 -7.20 4.64 7.40
C LYS A 110 -8.67 5.02 7.39
N ARG A 111 -9.01 6.23 7.81
CA ARG A 111 -10.40 6.72 7.72
C ARG A 111 -10.86 6.83 6.27
N LEU A 112 -10.01 7.37 5.39
CA LEU A 112 -10.32 7.45 3.96
C LEU A 112 -10.51 6.07 3.34
N ILE A 113 -9.67 5.13 3.69
CA ILE A 113 -9.76 3.75 3.21
C ILE A 113 -11.09 3.13 3.63
N ALA A 114 -11.48 3.33 4.88
CA ALA A 114 -12.74 2.79 5.40
C ALA A 114 -13.94 3.38 4.67
N ILE A 115 -13.95 4.68 4.41
CA ILE A 115 -15.02 5.35 3.68
C ILE A 115 -15.14 4.79 2.26
N TRP A 116 -14.02 4.66 1.56
CA TRP A 116 -14.01 4.16 0.18
C TRP A 116 -14.43 2.70 0.12
N THR A 117 -13.98 1.89 1.07
CA THR A 117 -14.34 0.48 1.13
C THR A 117 -15.83 0.30 1.41
N THR A 118 -16.41 1.14 2.28
CA THR A 118 -17.83 1.07 2.61
C THR A 118 -18.71 1.36 1.40
N ASN A 119 -18.30 2.28 0.53
CA ASN A 119 -19.09 2.67 -0.63
C ASN A 119 -18.91 1.72 -1.83
N LYS A 120 -17.89 0.91 -1.81
CA LYS A 120 -17.52 0.07 -2.95
C LYS A 120 -18.44 -1.14 -3.21
N PRO A 121 -18.93 -1.87 -2.19
CA PRO A 121 -19.74 -3.08 -2.41
C PRO A 121 -20.95 -2.87 -3.30
N GLU A 122 -21.64 -1.76 -3.15
CA GLU A 122 -22.82 -1.43 -3.95
C GLU A 122 -22.45 -1.31 -5.44
N ARG A 123 -21.35 -0.65 -5.73
CA ARG A 123 -20.85 -0.48 -7.09
C ARG A 123 -20.47 -1.82 -7.71
N SER A 124 -19.85 -2.70 -6.95
CA SER A 124 -19.48 -4.03 -7.42
C SER A 124 -20.69 -4.88 -7.73
N ALA A 125 -21.74 -4.84 -6.88
CA ALA A 125 -22.97 -5.57 -7.11
C ALA A 125 -23.67 -5.10 -8.38
N THR A 126 -23.72 -3.80 -8.61
CA THR A 126 -24.31 -3.24 -9.82
C THR A 126 -23.57 -3.73 -11.06
N ARG A 127 -22.27 -3.78 -11.00
CA ARG A 127 -21.46 -4.21 -12.13
C ARG A 127 -21.65 -5.69 -12.45
N ASN A 128 -21.81 -6.51 -11.42
CA ASN A 128 -22.04 -7.95 -11.61
C ASN A 128 -23.38 -8.25 -12.22
N ASN A 129 -24.36 -7.39 -12.06
CA ASN A 129 -25.70 -7.55 -12.58
C ASN A 129 -25.87 -7.06 -14.00
N SER A 130 -24.89 -6.39 -14.51
CA SER A 130 -24.90 -5.90 -15.89
C SER A 130 -24.07 -6.80 -16.80
#